data_af989f9aeee812ec43ada7c936249c0e
#
_entry.id   af989f9aeee812ec43ada7c936249c0e
#
_cell.length_a   1.000
_cell.length_b   1.000
_cell.length_c   1.000
_cell.angle_alpha   90.00
_cell.angle_beta   90.00
_cell.angle_gamma   90.00
#
_symmetry.space_group_name_H-M   'P 1'
#
loop_
_entity.id
_entity.type
_entity.pdbx_description
1 polymer ?
#
loop_
_entity_poly.entity_id
_entity_poly.type
_entity_poly.pdbx_seq_one_letter_code
_entity_poly.pdbx_strand_id
1 'polypeptide(L)'
;MSSEKSFKKNDLISIIIINFNGGDYILDCVKSVFKTTNCNFEVILVDNNSTDNSSNLCKEYFEEIKIFQSDRNLGMAARNIGLDNVIGNYTVFLDADTVVPPNWLSILLSSHKQHGYGLYQGKLVKKDNPKIIESGGDMANVFGTGFARGRGEKDIEQYEKFQKITFPVGACTFGLTENFKKIGYVDESNLFFLMMDDLDYGWRGWMLGIPSYYEPKCVIQHVGSPVLKWRSKKFFYMERNRWICLLTLYSRKTFFKILPMILIYDLGTSIFLISRGFPGVKIRAFFSLFRMYSKIKTRQKNLSSTRKLSDKEIIENFADIVDIPPTLMSTSFSKIFNSILQNLSKKTKKMIHNS
;
A
#
# COMPACT_ATOMS: atom_id res chain seq x y z
N MET A 1 -30.19 -25.52 3.58
CA MET A 1 -30.45 -24.91 2.26
C MET A 1 -29.74 -23.54 2.25
N SER A 2 -28.52 -23.50 1.72
CA SER A 2 -27.75 -22.27 1.55
C SER A 2 -28.33 -21.51 0.36
N SER A 3 -28.87 -20.32 0.59
CA SER A 3 -29.27 -19.41 -0.48
C SER A 3 -28.01 -19.02 -1.26
N GLU A 4 -27.81 -19.60 -2.44
CA GLU A 4 -26.92 -19.05 -3.46
C GLU A 4 -27.39 -17.62 -3.76
N LYS A 5 -26.74 -16.63 -3.16
CA LYS A 5 -26.92 -15.23 -3.55
C LYS A 5 -26.34 -15.09 -4.96
N SER A 6 -27.21 -15.12 -5.97
CA SER A 6 -26.82 -14.86 -7.35
C SER A 6 -26.13 -13.49 -7.41
N PHE A 7 -24.86 -13.47 -7.82
CA PHE A 7 -24.15 -12.22 -8.08
C PHE A 7 -24.86 -11.50 -9.23
N LYS A 8 -25.25 -10.25 -9.02
CA LYS A 8 -25.92 -9.45 -10.04
C LYS A 8 -24.94 -9.19 -11.19
N LYS A 9 -25.47 -9.08 -12.42
CA LYS A 9 -24.69 -8.73 -13.64
C LYS A 9 -23.83 -7.45 -13.46
N ASN A 10 -24.12 -6.65 -12.44
CA ASN A 10 -23.41 -5.40 -12.09
C ASN A 10 -22.21 -5.57 -11.13
N ASP A 11 -21.87 -6.81 -10.71
CA ASP A 11 -20.74 -7.04 -9.77
C ASP A 11 -19.44 -7.44 -10.54
N LEU A 12 -19.21 -6.88 -11.74
CA LEU A 12 -17.96 -7.12 -12.48
C LEU A 12 -16.79 -6.48 -11.76
N ILE A 13 -15.70 -7.25 -11.62
CA ILE A 13 -14.47 -6.85 -10.93
C ILE A 13 -13.33 -6.79 -11.94
N SER A 14 -12.68 -5.63 -12.09
CA SER A 14 -11.48 -5.47 -12.91
C SER A 14 -10.24 -5.70 -12.05
N ILE A 15 -9.43 -6.70 -12.38
CA ILE A 15 -8.19 -7.05 -11.69
C ILE A 15 -7.03 -6.47 -12.49
N ILE A 16 -6.33 -5.51 -11.90
CA ILE A 16 -5.16 -4.86 -12.51
C ILE A 16 -3.90 -5.48 -11.92
N ILE A 17 -3.07 -6.07 -12.78
CA ILE A 17 -1.80 -6.67 -12.44
C ILE A 17 -0.69 -5.96 -13.20
N ILE A 18 0.38 -5.49 -12.49
CA ILE A 18 1.56 -4.92 -13.15
C ILE A 18 2.60 -6.00 -13.30
N ASN A 19 3.10 -6.18 -14.52
CA ASN A 19 4.25 -7.04 -14.79
C ASN A 19 5.50 -6.24 -15.13
N PHE A 20 6.61 -6.54 -14.47
CA PHE A 20 7.95 -6.08 -14.85
C PHE A 20 8.95 -7.22 -14.65
N ASN A 21 9.27 -7.94 -15.73
CA ASN A 21 10.15 -9.11 -15.71
C ASN A 21 9.71 -10.14 -14.66
N GLY A 22 8.41 -10.47 -14.64
CA GLY A 22 7.80 -11.30 -13.61
C GLY A 22 8.12 -12.79 -13.72
N GLY A 23 8.64 -13.24 -14.88
CA GLY A 23 9.00 -14.65 -15.10
C GLY A 23 7.86 -15.60 -14.75
N ASP A 24 8.15 -16.63 -13.96
CA ASP A 24 7.16 -17.62 -13.53
C ASP A 24 6.18 -17.06 -12.48
N TYR A 25 6.55 -16.01 -11.74
CA TYR A 25 5.67 -15.45 -10.70
C TYR A 25 4.37 -14.91 -11.26
N ILE A 26 4.44 -14.14 -12.36
CA ILE A 26 3.23 -13.58 -12.98
C ILE A 26 2.34 -14.69 -13.55
N LEU A 27 2.92 -15.76 -14.10
CA LEU A 27 2.15 -16.90 -14.62
C LEU A 27 1.43 -17.64 -13.47
N ASP A 28 2.10 -17.86 -12.32
CA ASP A 28 1.49 -18.44 -11.12
C ASP A 28 0.35 -17.56 -10.59
N CYS A 29 0.56 -16.24 -10.55
CA CYS A 29 -0.46 -15.27 -10.13
C CYS A 29 -1.69 -15.38 -11.02
N VAL A 30 -1.52 -15.26 -12.33
CA VAL A 30 -2.61 -15.32 -13.31
C VAL A 30 -3.33 -16.66 -13.25
N LYS A 31 -2.60 -17.79 -13.18
CA LYS A 31 -3.20 -19.13 -13.00
C LYS A 31 -4.06 -19.21 -11.73
N SER A 32 -3.66 -18.56 -10.65
CA SER A 32 -4.45 -18.53 -9.43
C SER A 32 -5.71 -17.67 -9.56
N VAL A 33 -5.61 -16.53 -10.25
CA VAL A 33 -6.73 -15.64 -10.54
C VAL A 33 -7.80 -16.34 -11.38
N PHE A 34 -7.42 -17.08 -12.42
CA PHE A 34 -8.38 -17.82 -13.26
C PHE A 34 -9.02 -19.02 -12.58
N LYS A 35 -8.54 -19.41 -11.39
CA LYS A 35 -9.25 -20.39 -10.52
C LYS A 35 -10.32 -19.75 -9.63
N THR A 36 -10.54 -18.44 -9.75
CA THR A 36 -11.55 -17.72 -8.95
C THR A 36 -12.95 -18.24 -9.25
N THR A 37 -13.72 -18.46 -8.19
CA THR A 37 -15.10 -18.95 -8.26
C THR A 37 -16.10 -17.91 -7.79
N ASN A 38 -17.35 -18.02 -8.28
CA ASN A 38 -18.49 -17.24 -7.78
C ASN A 38 -18.36 -15.72 -7.95
N CYS A 39 -17.54 -15.24 -8.88
CA CYS A 39 -17.45 -13.81 -9.22
C CYS A 39 -17.22 -13.64 -10.73
N ASN A 40 -17.76 -12.56 -11.28
CA ASN A 40 -17.45 -12.12 -12.63
C ASN A 40 -16.25 -11.17 -12.57
N PHE A 41 -15.24 -11.42 -13.37
CA PHE A 41 -14.04 -10.58 -13.39
C PHE A 41 -13.46 -10.46 -14.81
N GLU A 42 -12.67 -9.42 -15.00
CA GLU A 42 -11.73 -9.28 -16.11
C GLU A 42 -10.31 -9.14 -15.56
N VAL A 43 -9.32 -9.54 -16.35
CA VAL A 43 -7.90 -9.38 -16.01
C VAL A 43 -7.27 -8.37 -16.96
N ILE A 44 -6.69 -7.32 -16.39
CA ILE A 44 -5.93 -6.28 -17.07
C ILE A 44 -4.48 -6.43 -16.63
N LEU A 45 -3.64 -6.93 -17.51
CA LEU A 45 -2.20 -7.07 -17.31
C LEU A 45 -1.51 -5.84 -17.91
N VAL A 46 -0.82 -5.08 -17.10
CA VAL A 46 -0.01 -3.95 -17.57
C VAL A 46 1.45 -4.39 -17.62
N ASP A 47 1.97 -4.58 -18.82
CA ASP A 47 3.39 -4.82 -19.03
C ASP A 47 4.16 -3.50 -18.89
N ASN A 48 4.92 -3.39 -17.83
CA ASN A 48 5.64 -2.19 -17.44
C ASN A 48 7.03 -2.11 -18.09
N ASN A 49 7.08 -2.37 -19.41
CA ASN A 49 8.31 -2.45 -20.21
C ASN A 49 9.22 -3.62 -19.79
N SER A 50 8.66 -4.83 -19.74
CA SER A 50 9.42 -6.05 -19.50
C SER A 50 10.33 -6.38 -20.68
N THR A 51 11.45 -7.05 -20.40
CA THR A 51 12.40 -7.57 -21.38
C THR A 51 12.34 -9.09 -21.49
N ASP A 52 11.57 -9.74 -20.65
CA ASP A 52 11.26 -11.17 -20.71
C ASP A 52 9.95 -11.42 -21.48
N ASN A 53 9.64 -12.69 -21.75
CA ASN A 53 8.42 -13.06 -22.48
C ASN A 53 7.21 -13.33 -21.55
N SER A 54 7.29 -12.94 -20.27
CA SER A 54 6.32 -13.37 -19.26
C SER A 54 4.89 -12.89 -19.50
N SER A 55 4.71 -11.68 -20.05
CA SER A 55 3.38 -11.16 -20.41
C SER A 55 2.73 -11.93 -21.55
N ASN A 56 3.51 -12.28 -22.61
CA ASN A 56 3.01 -13.06 -23.74
C ASN A 56 2.64 -14.48 -23.32
N LEU A 57 3.46 -15.12 -22.46
CA LEU A 57 3.13 -16.42 -21.89
C LEU A 57 1.79 -16.42 -21.16
N CYS A 58 1.50 -15.38 -20.40
CA CYS A 58 0.18 -15.25 -19.76
C CYS A 58 -0.95 -15.21 -20.79
N LYS A 59 -0.77 -14.49 -21.90
CA LYS A 59 -1.74 -14.39 -22.99
C LYS A 59 -1.94 -15.72 -23.74
N GLU A 60 -0.86 -16.50 -23.93
CA GLU A 60 -0.92 -17.83 -24.55
C GLU A 60 -1.74 -18.83 -23.72
N TYR A 61 -1.64 -18.75 -22.37
CA TYR A 61 -2.43 -19.61 -21.47
C TYR A 61 -3.87 -19.14 -21.28
N PHE A 62 -4.11 -17.81 -21.34
CA PHE A 62 -5.42 -17.20 -21.05
C PHE A 62 -5.73 -16.09 -22.05
N GLU A 63 -6.42 -16.45 -23.12
CA GLU A 63 -6.77 -15.53 -24.21
C GLU A 63 -7.61 -14.31 -23.77
N GLU A 64 -8.34 -14.43 -22.66
CA GLU A 64 -9.21 -13.37 -22.14
C GLU A 64 -8.44 -12.22 -21.48
N ILE A 65 -7.13 -12.38 -21.19
CA ILE A 65 -6.32 -11.33 -20.60
C ILE A 65 -6.21 -10.14 -21.55
N LYS A 66 -6.50 -8.95 -21.04
CA LYS A 66 -6.22 -7.69 -21.74
C LYS A 66 -4.83 -7.21 -21.36
N ILE A 67 -3.91 -7.17 -22.32
CA ILE A 67 -2.54 -6.68 -22.09
C ILE A 67 -2.41 -5.24 -22.60
N PHE A 68 -1.89 -4.36 -21.74
CA PHE A 68 -1.50 -3.00 -22.06
C PHE A 68 -0.02 -2.83 -21.79
N GLN A 69 0.72 -2.29 -22.75
CA GLN A 69 2.16 -2.14 -22.66
C GLN A 69 2.54 -0.67 -22.38
N SER A 70 3.47 -0.47 -21.46
CA SER A 70 4.12 0.82 -21.24
C SER A 70 5.41 0.92 -22.07
N ASP A 71 5.73 2.10 -22.55
CA ASP A 71 6.96 2.40 -23.30
C ASP A 71 8.21 2.46 -22.41
N ARG A 72 8.03 2.52 -21.10
CA ARG A 72 9.11 2.56 -20.11
C ARG A 72 8.62 2.03 -18.75
N ASN A 73 9.55 1.67 -17.87
CA ASN A 73 9.21 1.31 -16.50
C ASN A 73 8.73 2.54 -15.70
N LEU A 74 7.43 2.55 -15.38
CA LEU A 74 6.75 3.60 -14.61
C LEU A 74 6.75 3.32 -13.09
N GLY A 75 7.33 2.20 -12.64
CA GLY A 75 7.17 1.74 -11.27
C GLY A 75 5.70 1.45 -10.96
N MET A 76 5.25 1.83 -9.77
CA MET A 76 3.86 1.57 -9.35
C MET A 76 2.82 2.42 -10.10
N ALA A 77 3.23 3.51 -10.75
CA ALA A 77 2.34 4.34 -11.59
C ALA A 77 1.80 3.59 -12.82
N ALA A 78 2.37 2.46 -13.20
CA ALA A 78 1.83 1.60 -14.26
C ALA A 78 0.39 1.12 -13.97
N ARG A 79 -0.04 1.08 -12.70
CA ARG A 79 -1.45 0.81 -12.31
C ARG A 79 -2.45 1.78 -12.96
N ASN A 80 -2.01 2.98 -13.28
CA ASN A 80 -2.88 4.01 -13.89
C ASN A 80 -3.33 3.60 -15.29
N ILE A 81 -2.45 2.95 -16.08
CA ILE A 81 -2.81 2.41 -17.40
C ILE A 81 -3.94 1.39 -17.24
N GLY A 82 -3.83 0.51 -16.24
CA GLY A 82 -4.91 -0.43 -15.92
C GLY A 82 -6.20 0.29 -15.51
N LEU A 83 -6.09 1.28 -14.62
CA LEU A 83 -7.23 2.04 -14.09
C LEU A 83 -8.01 2.81 -15.19
N ASP A 84 -7.32 3.26 -16.23
CA ASP A 84 -7.95 3.92 -17.38
C ASP A 84 -8.73 2.94 -18.27
N ASN A 85 -8.47 1.63 -18.15
CA ASN A 85 -9.05 0.59 -19.00
C ASN A 85 -10.03 -0.34 -18.26
N VAL A 86 -10.36 -0.07 -16.99
CA VAL A 86 -11.34 -0.87 -16.23
C VAL A 86 -12.77 -0.62 -16.70
N ILE A 87 -13.54 -1.71 -16.83
CA ILE A 87 -14.98 -1.68 -17.11
C ILE A 87 -15.83 -2.18 -15.95
N GLY A 88 -15.20 -2.80 -14.93
CA GLY A 88 -15.87 -3.31 -13.75
C GLY A 88 -16.31 -2.21 -12.77
N ASN A 89 -17.38 -2.48 -12.02
CA ASN A 89 -17.83 -1.61 -10.94
C ASN A 89 -16.91 -1.66 -9.73
N TYR A 90 -16.13 -2.74 -9.62
CA TYR A 90 -15.08 -2.93 -8.62
C TYR A 90 -13.73 -3.03 -9.30
N THR A 91 -12.70 -2.60 -8.61
CA THR A 91 -11.30 -2.71 -9.03
C THR A 91 -10.46 -3.38 -7.96
N VAL A 92 -9.52 -4.20 -8.39
CA VAL A 92 -8.46 -4.75 -7.56
C VAL A 92 -7.11 -4.35 -8.13
N PHE A 93 -6.22 -3.79 -7.31
CA PHE A 93 -4.78 -3.84 -7.55
C PHE A 93 -4.24 -5.15 -6.98
N LEU A 94 -3.52 -5.90 -7.79
CA LEU A 94 -2.90 -7.17 -7.41
C LEU A 94 -1.45 -7.19 -7.89
N ASP A 95 -0.50 -7.56 -7.01
CA ASP A 95 0.89 -7.69 -7.43
C ASP A 95 1.14 -9.01 -8.18
N ALA A 96 2.06 -8.99 -9.13
CA ALA A 96 2.38 -10.10 -10.02
C ALA A 96 2.97 -11.33 -9.30
N ASP A 97 3.45 -11.17 -8.07
CA ASP A 97 4.07 -12.21 -7.26
C ASP A 97 3.16 -12.74 -6.14
N THR A 98 1.83 -12.59 -6.31
CA THR A 98 0.81 -13.12 -5.40
C THR A 98 0.21 -14.43 -5.90
N VAL A 99 -0.35 -15.22 -4.97
CA VAL A 99 -1.21 -16.38 -5.28
C VAL A 99 -2.47 -16.26 -4.44
N VAL A 100 -3.63 -16.24 -5.10
CA VAL A 100 -4.93 -16.02 -4.49
C VAL A 100 -5.73 -17.32 -4.35
N PRO A 101 -6.51 -17.51 -3.28
CA PRO A 101 -7.41 -18.65 -3.15
C PRO A 101 -8.66 -18.47 -4.04
N PRO A 102 -9.36 -19.55 -4.45
CA PRO A 102 -10.50 -19.46 -5.38
C PRO A 102 -11.64 -18.53 -4.91
N ASN A 103 -11.83 -18.35 -3.62
CA ASN A 103 -12.92 -17.57 -3.02
C ASN A 103 -12.55 -16.13 -2.63
N TRP A 104 -11.36 -15.66 -2.96
CA TRP A 104 -10.84 -14.37 -2.47
C TRP A 104 -11.71 -13.17 -2.86
N LEU A 105 -12.17 -13.11 -4.13
CA LEU A 105 -13.03 -12.01 -4.59
C LEU A 105 -14.40 -12.02 -3.90
N SER A 106 -14.98 -13.20 -3.71
CA SER A 106 -16.28 -13.33 -3.04
C SER A 106 -16.20 -12.90 -1.57
N ILE A 107 -15.07 -13.15 -0.89
CA ILE A 107 -14.81 -12.66 0.48
C ILE A 107 -14.74 -11.13 0.49
N LEU A 108 -13.91 -10.52 -0.37
CA LEU A 108 -13.74 -9.07 -0.44
C LEU A 108 -15.04 -8.36 -0.82
N LEU A 109 -15.78 -8.90 -1.80
CA LEU A 109 -17.06 -8.35 -2.21
C LEU A 109 -18.11 -8.46 -1.09
N SER A 110 -18.15 -9.58 -0.37
CA SER A 110 -19.05 -9.76 0.78
C SER A 110 -18.70 -8.80 1.92
N SER A 111 -17.40 -8.61 2.20
CA SER A 111 -16.91 -7.65 3.18
C SER A 111 -17.33 -6.23 2.81
N HIS A 112 -17.17 -5.85 1.54
CA HIS A 112 -17.63 -4.55 1.05
C HIS A 112 -19.16 -4.39 1.20
N LYS A 113 -19.94 -5.40 0.87
CA LYS A 113 -21.42 -5.37 1.02
C LYS A 113 -21.85 -5.27 2.49
N GLN A 114 -21.07 -5.81 3.41
CA GLN A 114 -21.33 -5.78 4.86
C GLN A 114 -20.89 -4.47 5.51
N HIS A 115 -19.71 -3.96 5.16
CA HIS A 115 -19.06 -2.84 5.86
C HIS A 115 -19.09 -1.53 5.07
N GLY A 116 -19.47 -1.59 3.79
CA GLY A 116 -19.75 -0.42 2.97
C GLY A 116 -18.53 0.19 2.29
N TYR A 117 -18.59 1.48 2.14
CA TYR A 117 -17.69 2.29 1.33
C TYR A 117 -16.25 2.31 1.89
N GLY A 118 -15.27 1.99 1.05
CA GLY A 118 -13.86 1.99 1.44
C GLY A 118 -12.98 1.21 0.47
N LEU A 119 -11.69 1.09 0.84
CA LEU A 119 -10.71 0.20 0.24
C LEU A 119 -10.45 -0.97 1.18
N TYR A 120 -10.22 -2.15 0.65
CA TYR A 120 -10.07 -3.39 1.41
C TYR A 120 -8.75 -4.07 1.07
N GLN A 121 -8.02 -4.49 2.10
CA GLN A 121 -6.81 -5.30 2.00
C GLN A 121 -7.05 -6.67 2.60
N GLY A 122 -6.65 -7.74 1.90
CA GLY A 122 -6.58 -9.09 2.46
C GLY A 122 -5.39 -9.29 3.40
N LYS A 123 -5.41 -10.39 4.17
CA LYS A 123 -4.27 -10.88 4.94
C LYS A 123 -3.20 -11.39 3.97
N LEU A 124 -1.98 -10.91 4.11
CA LEU A 124 -0.86 -11.42 3.32
C LEU A 124 -0.01 -12.37 4.17
N VAL A 125 0.29 -13.54 3.60
CA VAL A 125 1.19 -14.53 4.18
C VAL A 125 2.31 -14.85 3.19
N LYS A 126 3.46 -15.31 3.65
CA LYS A 126 4.56 -15.66 2.76
C LYS A 126 4.21 -16.88 1.90
N LYS A 127 4.49 -16.82 0.59
CA LYS A 127 4.23 -17.92 -0.35
C LYS A 127 5.06 -19.16 0.00
N ASP A 128 6.32 -18.98 0.39
CA ASP A 128 7.25 -20.07 0.76
C ASP A 128 6.94 -20.68 2.15
N ASN A 129 6.28 -19.95 3.02
CA ASN A 129 5.85 -20.40 4.34
C ASN A 129 4.56 -19.69 4.79
N PRO A 130 3.37 -20.20 4.41
CA PRO A 130 2.09 -19.56 4.72
C PRO A 130 1.75 -19.44 6.22
N LYS A 131 2.57 -20.04 7.10
CA LYS A 131 2.48 -19.86 8.55
C LYS A 131 3.15 -18.56 9.04
N ILE A 132 3.79 -17.82 8.15
CA ILE A 132 4.43 -16.54 8.47
C ILE A 132 3.64 -15.41 7.84
N ILE A 133 3.24 -14.47 8.68
CA ILE A 133 2.53 -13.26 8.26
C ILE A 133 3.48 -12.35 7.49
N GLU A 134 3.03 -11.80 6.37
CA GLU A 134 3.68 -10.68 5.71
C GLU A 134 2.97 -9.36 6.01
N SER A 135 1.63 -9.36 6.04
CA SER A 135 0.85 -8.22 6.51
C SER A 135 -0.50 -8.66 7.08
N GLY A 136 -0.75 -8.29 8.31
CA GLY A 136 -2.07 -8.32 8.97
C GLY A 136 -2.78 -6.97 8.89
N GLY A 137 -2.63 -6.23 7.77
CA GLY A 137 -3.10 -4.87 7.55
C GLY A 137 -2.01 -3.82 7.73
N ASP A 138 -1.87 -2.90 6.77
CA ASP A 138 -0.78 -1.94 6.76
C ASP A 138 -1.15 -0.66 7.51
N MET A 139 -0.22 -0.21 8.35
CA MET A 139 -0.39 0.91 9.25
C MET A 139 0.69 1.96 9.01
N ALA A 140 0.41 3.19 9.42
CA ALA A 140 1.41 4.26 9.51
C ALA A 140 1.32 4.97 10.85
N ASN A 141 2.41 5.60 11.25
CA ASN A 141 2.43 6.51 12.38
C ASN A 141 2.33 7.98 11.94
N VAL A 142 2.12 8.88 12.88
CA VAL A 142 1.99 10.33 12.64
C VAL A 142 3.24 10.97 12.02
N PHE A 143 4.38 10.27 12.02
CA PHE A 143 5.63 10.72 11.39
C PHE A 143 5.75 10.22 9.95
N GLY A 144 4.68 9.64 9.38
CA GLY A 144 4.62 9.18 8.01
C GLY A 144 5.38 7.87 7.73
N THR A 145 5.74 7.10 8.76
CA THR A 145 6.37 5.79 8.57
C THR A 145 5.30 4.72 8.43
N GLY A 146 5.21 4.15 7.22
CA GLY A 146 4.36 3.00 6.92
C GLY A 146 5.04 1.67 7.27
N PHE A 147 4.25 0.71 7.73
CA PHE A 147 4.71 -0.64 8.05
C PHE A 147 3.59 -1.67 7.90
N ALA A 148 3.98 -2.90 7.59
CA ALA A 148 3.09 -4.04 7.57
C ALA A 148 2.98 -4.63 8.99
N ARG A 149 1.76 -4.69 9.53
CA ARG A 149 1.51 -5.21 10.87
C ARG A 149 1.74 -6.72 10.92
N GLY A 150 2.49 -7.19 11.93
CA GLY A 150 2.78 -8.60 12.15
C GLY A 150 3.81 -9.19 11.19
N ARG A 151 4.56 -8.36 10.45
CA ARG A 151 5.52 -8.84 9.46
C ARG A 151 6.60 -9.72 10.07
N GLY A 152 6.66 -10.98 9.61
CA GLY A 152 7.62 -11.98 10.06
C GLY A 152 7.20 -12.76 11.31
N GLU A 153 6.05 -12.48 11.87
CA GLU A 153 5.46 -13.26 12.96
C GLU A 153 4.86 -14.58 12.44
N LYS A 154 4.81 -15.58 13.31
CA LYS A 154 4.00 -16.76 13.05
C LYS A 154 2.53 -16.39 13.12
N ASP A 155 1.74 -16.92 12.20
CA ASP A 155 0.28 -16.81 12.25
C ASP A 155 -0.26 -17.79 13.31
N ILE A 156 -0.74 -17.22 14.40
CA ILE A 156 -1.41 -17.90 15.51
C ILE A 156 -2.80 -17.30 15.73
N GLU A 157 -3.42 -16.80 14.64
CA GLU A 157 -4.75 -16.18 14.61
C GLU A 157 -4.85 -14.85 15.39
N GLN A 158 -3.71 -14.18 15.64
CA GLN A 158 -3.66 -12.91 16.38
C GLN A 158 -4.22 -11.72 15.58
N TYR A 159 -4.43 -11.85 14.27
CA TYR A 159 -4.95 -10.79 13.40
C TYR A 159 -6.26 -11.19 12.68
N GLU A 160 -7.17 -11.90 13.37
CA GLU A 160 -8.43 -12.38 12.78
C GLU A 160 -9.62 -11.39 12.92
N LYS A 161 -9.35 -10.16 13.34
CA LYS A 161 -10.40 -9.12 13.46
C LYS A 161 -10.41 -8.21 12.25
N PHE A 162 -11.59 -8.07 11.63
CA PHE A 162 -11.86 -7.00 10.69
C PHE A 162 -11.66 -5.64 11.37
N GLN A 163 -10.92 -4.73 10.74
CA GLN A 163 -10.67 -3.41 11.33
C GLN A 163 -10.25 -2.37 10.28
N LYS A 164 -10.33 -1.11 10.68
CA LYS A 164 -9.71 -0.01 9.94
C LYS A 164 -8.20 -0.10 9.98
N ILE A 165 -7.56 0.26 8.87
CA ILE A 165 -6.11 0.36 8.70
C ILE A 165 -5.75 1.72 8.11
N THR A 166 -4.48 2.12 8.19
CA THR A 166 -4.06 3.41 7.65
C THR A 166 -4.08 3.41 6.12
N PHE A 167 -3.63 2.33 5.50
CA PHE A 167 -3.61 2.21 4.04
C PHE A 167 -3.64 0.73 3.61
N PRO A 168 -4.21 0.41 2.45
CA PRO A 168 -4.12 -0.92 1.90
C PRO A 168 -2.85 -1.05 1.06
N VAL A 169 -2.18 -2.20 1.13
CA VAL A 169 -1.02 -2.49 0.30
C VAL A 169 -1.42 -2.90 -1.11
N GLY A 170 -0.67 -2.45 -2.11
CA GLY A 170 -0.96 -2.73 -3.51
C GLY A 170 -0.89 -4.20 -3.92
N ALA A 171 -0.30 -5.06 -3.08
CA ALA A 171 -0.32 -6.50 -3.30
C ALA A 171 -1.75 -7.08 -3.31
N CYS A 172 -2.71 -6.43 -2.61
CA CYS A 172 -4.14 -6.68 -2.77
C CYS A 172 -4.95 -5.49 -2.23
N THR A 173 -5.38 -4.60 -3.10
CA THR A 173 -6.29 -3.49 -2.75
C THR A 173 -7.56 -3.61 -3.56
N PHE A 174 -8.69 -3.85 -2.90
CA PHE A 174 -10.02 -3.99 -3.50
C PHE A 174 -10.94 -2.82 -3.11
N GLY A 175 -11.83 -2.42 -3.99
CA GLY A 175 -12.88 -1.43 -3.70
C GLY A 175 -13.75 -1.10 -4.91
N LEU A 176 -14.70 -0.19 -4.74
CA LEU A 176 -15.44 0.37 -5.87
C LEU A 176 -14.47 1.09 -6.82
N THR A 177 -14.63 0.88 -8.12
CA THR A 177 -13.86 1.59 -9.16
C THR A 177 -13.95 3.10 -9.00
N GLU A 178 -15.13 3.60 -8.59
CA GLU A 178 -15.35 5.00 -8.28
C GLU A 178 -14.42 5.53 -7.17
N ASN A 179 -14.11 4.70 -6.16
CA ASN A 179 -13.18 5.09 -5.09
C ASN A 179 -11.78 5.32 -5.65
N PHE A 180 -11.28 4.41 -6.51
CA PHE A 180 -9.99 4.57 -7.16
C PHE A 180 -9.94 5.83 -8.03
N LYS A 181 -10.98 6.08 -8.81
CA LYS A 181 -11.10 7.28 -9.65
C LYS A 181 -11.16 8.56 -8.82
N LYS A 182 -11.85 8.57 -7.67
CA LYS A 182 -11.90 9.72 -6.75
C LYS A 182 -10.57 9.99 -6.05
N ILE A 183 -9.85 8.96 -5.63
CA ILE A 183 -8.51 9.10 -5.04
C ILE A 183 -7.52 9.61 -6.10
N GLY A 184 -7.77 9.27 -7.36
CA GLY A 184 -6.92 9.64 -8.50
C GLY A 184 -5.76 8.68 -8.70
N TYR A 185 -4.86 9.04 -9.59
CA TYR A 185 -3.76 8.18 -10.01
C TYR A 185 -2.75 7.88 -8.90
N VAL A 186 -2.19 6.67 -8.96
CA VAL A 186 -1.00 6.30 -8.18
C VAL A 186 0.18 7.11 -8.70
N ASP A 187 0.90 7.79 -7.81
CA ASP A 187 2.07 8.63 -8.17
C ASP A 187 1.84 9.57 -9.37
N GLU A 188 0.67 10.22 -9.44
CA GLU A 188 0.27 11.15 -10.52
C GLU A 188 1.36 12.17 -10.90
N SER A 189 2.13 12.61 -9.92
CA SER A 189 3.20 13.60 -10.09
C SER A 189 4.57 13.00 -10.46
N ASN A 190 4.68 11.68 -10.60
CA ASN A 190 5.94 10.94 -10.76
C ASN A 190 6.99 11.33 -9.69
N LEU A 191 6.56 11.30 -8.43
CA LEU A 191 7.38 11.66 -7.27
C LEU A 191 7.93 10.43 -6.56
N PHE A 192 7.16 9.34 -6.50
CA PHE A 192 7.45 8.16 -5.66
C PHE A 192 8.30 7.13 -6.39
N PHE A 193 7.88 6.71 -7.57
CA PHE A 193 8.41 5.59 -8.36
C PHE A 193 8.26 4.24 -7.67
N LEU A 194 8.85 4.06 -6.49
CA LEU A 194 8.79 2.86 -5.64
C LEU A 194 8.72 3.26 -4.17
N MET A 195 8.06 2.45 -3.35
CA MET A 195 7.92 2.59 -1.89
C MET A 195 7.06 3.78 -1.47
N MET A 196 6.24 3.58 -0.49
CA MET A 196 5.36 4.60 0.12
C MET A 196 4.23 5.11 -0.79
N ASP A 197 4.10 4.63 -2.01
CA ASP A 197 3.00 4.90 -2.93
C ASP A 197 1.67 4.35 -2.39
N ASP A 198 1.68 3.19 -1.77
CA ASP A 198 0.51 2.60 -1.11
C ASP A 198 0.06 3.45 0.10
N LEU A 199 1.00 3.89 0.94
CA LEU A 199 0.71 4.80 2.05
C LEU A 199 0.12 6.12 1.53
N ASP A 200 0.74 6.69 0.51
CA ASP A 200 0.25 7.90 -0.12
C ASP A 200 -1.20 7.72 -0.63
N TYR A 201 -1.45 6.61 -1.31
CA TYR A 201 -2.74 6.29 -1.88
C TYR A 201 -3.82 6.15 -0.80
N GLY A 202 -3.55 5.37 0.24
CA GLY A 202 -4.47 5.17 1.36
C GLY A 202 -4.71 6.45 2.17
N TRP A 203 -3.67 7.27 2.40
CA TRP A 203 -3.81 8.55 3.10
C TRP A 203 -4.65 9.55 2.28
N ARG A 204 -4.46 9.60 0.96
CA ARG A 204 -5.36 10.39 0.07
C ARG A 204 -6.80 9.88 0.13
N GLY A 205 -6.99 8.56 0.22
CA GLY A 205 -8.31 7.96 0.47
C GLY A 205 -8.94 8.54 1.74
N TRP A 206 -8.24 8.49 2.87
CA TRP A 206 -8.72 9.09 4.12
C TRP A 206 -9.00 10.59 3.99
N MET A 207 -8.16 11.36 3.31
CA MET A 207 -8.41 12.79 3.07
C MET A 207 -9.75 13.05 2.37
N LEU A 208 -10.20 12.12 1.52
CA LEU A 208 -11.47 12.19 0.78
C LEU A 208 -12.65 11.53 1.51
N GLY A 209 -12.44 10.99 2.72
CA GLY A 209 -13.43 10.24 3.47
C GLY A 209 -13.63 8.81 2.96
N ILE A 210 -12.64 8.24 2.26
CA ILE A 210 -12.62 6.84 1.81
C ILE A 210 -11.74 6.05 2.78
N PRO A 211 -12.32 5.31 3.75
CA PRO A 211 -11.57 4.54 4.72
C PRO A 211 -10.88 3.33 4.10
N SER A 212 -9.85 2.85 4.78
CA SER A 212 -9.18 1.60 4.44
C SER A 212 -9.47 0.55 5.51
N TYR A 213 -9.70 -0.69 5.09
CA TYR A 213 -10.06 -1.83 5.94
C TYR A 213 -9.16 -3.04 5.68
N TYR A 214 -8.98 -3.83 6.71
CA TYR A 214 -8.32 -5.13 6.65
C TYR A 214 -9.37 -6.24 6.80
N GLU A 215 -9.39 -7.17 5.83
CA GLU A 215 -10.25 -8.36 5.80
C GLU A 215 -9.42 -9.62 6.07
N PRO A 216 -9.42 -10.16 7.29
CA PRO A 216 -8.57 -11.30 7.67
C PRO A 216 -8.93 -12.60 6.96
N LYS A 217 -10.19 -12.79 6.56
CA LYS A 217 -10.66 -14.03 5.90
C LYS A 217 -10.15 -14.17 4.48
N CYS A 218 -9.73 -13.06 3.83
CA CYS A 218 -9.12 -13.08 2.51
C CYS A 218 -7.60 -13.27 2.67
N VAL A 219 -7.14 -14.53 2.69
CA VAL A 219 -5.72 -14.87 2.86
C VAL A 219 -5.06 -15.05 1.50
N ILE A 220 -4.05 -14.24 1.22
CA ILE A 220 -3.31 -14.19 -0.04
C ILE A 220 -1.86 -14.52 0.23
N GLN A 221 -1.28 -15.43 -0.56
CA GLN A 221 0.13 -15.72 -0.52
C GLN A 221 0.89 -14.70 -1.37
N HIS A 222 2.01 -14.19 -0.85
CA HIS A 222 2.85 -13.21 -1.52
C HIS A 222 4.32 -13.61 -1.40
N VAL A 223 5.08 -13.49 -2.50
CA VAL A 223 6.51 -13.81 -2.47
C VAL A 223 7.27 -12.73 -1.70
N GLY A 224 6.77 -11.50 -1.77
CA GLY A 224 7.44 -10.33 -1.21
C GLY A 224 8.65 -9.97 -2.05
N SER A 225 8.79 -8.72 -2.42
CA SER A 225 9.76 -8.24 -3.41
C SER A 225 11.17 -8.87 -3.26
N PRO A 226 11.53 -9.88 -4.05
CA PRO A 226 12.87 -10.47 -4.03
C PRO A 226 13.94 -9.47 -4.52
N VAL A 227 13.50 -8.43 -5.24
CA VAL A 227 14.36 -7.43 -5.89
C VAL A 227 14.82 -6.34 -4.93
N LEU A 228 13.98 -5.94 -3.98
CA LEU A 228 14.28 -4.85 -3.04
C LEU A 228 14.69 -5.37 -1.66
N LYS A 229 15.87 -5.97 -1.56
CA LYS A 229 16.49 -6.26 -0.25
C LYS A 229 16.72 -4.96 0.54
N TRP A 230 16.86 -5.07 1.87
CA TRP A 230 17.23 -3.96 2.74
C TRP A 230 18.60 -3.39 2.37
N ARG A 231 18.62 -2.44 1.43
CA ARG A 231 19.82 -1.77 0.88
C ARG A 231 19.64 -0.26 0.93
N SER A 232 20.73 0.47 0.79
CA SER A 232 20.77 1.94 0.76
C SER A 232 19.71 2.56 -0.18
N LYS A 233 19.48 1.97 -1.35
CA LYS A 233 18.48 2.44 -2.33
C LYS A 233 17.05 2.36 -1.78
N LYS A 234 16.70 1.26 -1.08
CA LYS A 234 15.37 1.09 -0.47
C LYS A 234 15.14 2.13 0.63
N PHE A 235 16.10 2.29 1.55
CA PHE A 235 16.00 3.30 2.60
C PHE A 235 15.95 4.73 2.04
N PHE A 236 16.69 5.00 0.96
CA PHE A 236 16.61 6.29 0.27
C PHE A 236 15.19 6.59 -0.21
N TYR A 237 14.54 5.67 -0.93
CA TYR A 237 13.16 5.87 -1.39
C TYR A 237 12.20 5.99 -0.20
N MET A 238 12.32 5.15 0.82
CA MET A 238 11.47 5.22 2.01
C MET A 238 11.57 6.59 2.69
N GLU A 239 12.78 7.10 2.95
CA GLU A 239 12.97 8.39 3.62
C GLU A 239 12.54 9.58 2.75
N ARG A 240 12.92 9.60 1.47
CA ARG A 240 12.51 10.66 0.55
C ARG A 240 10.98 10.72 0.41
N ASN A 241 10.36 9.57 0.19
CA ASN A 241 8.93 9.50 -0.09
C ASN A 241 8.11 9.75 1.19
N ARG A 242 8.61 9.36 2.36
CA ARG A 242 8.05 9.73 3.65
C ARG A 242 7.94 11.25 3.80
N TRP A 243 9.01 11.96 3.50
CA TRP A 243 9.00 13.43 3.53
C TRP A 243 8.04 14.02 2.48
N ILE A 244 7.92 13.43 1.30
CA ILE A 244 6.92 13.84 0.30
C ILE A 244 5.51 13.67 0.87
N CYS A 245 5.20 12.55 1.50
CA CYS A 245 3.91 12.34 2.17
C CYS A 245 3.66 13.41 3.25
N LEU A 246 4.60 13.65 4.15
CA LEU A 246 4.46 14.66 5.21
C LEU A 246 4.22 16.07 4.66
N LEU A 247 4.97 16.46 3.62
CA LEU A 247 4.88 17.79 3.00
C LEU A 247 3.61 18.00 2.19
N THR A 248 3.02 16.93 1.66
CA THR A 248 1.88 17.05 0.74
C THR A 248 0.54 16.62 1.33
N LEU A 249 0.55 15.73 2.34
CA LEU A 249 -0.66 15.14 2.90
C LEU A 249 -1.10 15.79 4.21
N TYR A 250 -0.22 16.33 5.03
CA TYR A 250 -0.63 17.22 6.11
C TYR A 250 -1.02 18.61 5.61
N SER A 251 -1.97 19.26 6.29
CA SER A 251 -2.19 20.68 6.12
C SER A 251 -0.93 21.46 6.53
N ARG A 252 -0.68 22.60 5.90
CA ARG A 252 0.49 23.43 6.25
C ARG A 252 0.52 23.78 7.75
N LYS A 253 -0.63 24.15 8.30
CA LYS A 253 -0.77 24.47 9.74
C LYS A 253 -0.31 23.31 10.62
N THR A 254 -0.84 22.11 10.37
CA THR A 254 -0.47 20.89 11.09
C THR A 254 1.01 20.56 10.91
N PHE A 255 1.51 20.55 9.67
CA PHE A 255 2.90 20.22 9.37
C PHE A 255 3.88 21.10 10.17
N PHE A 256 3.74 22.43 10.11
CA PHE A 256 4.65 23.32 10.84
C PHE A 256 4.51 23.18 12.37
N LYS A 257 3.31 22.92 12.86
CA LYS A 257 3.08 22.71 14.28
C LYS A 257 3.81 21.48 14.82
N ILE A 258 3.80 20.36 14.07
CA ILE A 258 4.41 19.10 14.50
C ILE A 258 5.85 18.93 14.00
N LEU A 259 6.37 19.87 13.21
CA LEU A 259 7.73 19.80 12.67
C LEU A 259 8.82 19.53 13.72
N PRO A 260 8.80 20.15 14.92
CA PRO A 260 9.79 19.81 15.96
C PRO A 260 9.74 18.33 16.36
N MET A 261 8.56 17.72 16.43
CA MET A 261 8.39 16.31 16.77
C MET A 261 8.86 15.40 15.62
N ILE A 262 8.63 15.80 14.35
CA ILE A 262 9.17 15.10 13.18
C ILE A 262 10.70 15.10 13.22
N LEU A 263 11.33 16.23 13.55
CA LEU A 263 12.80 16.33 13.63
C LEU A 263 13.39 15.47 14.77
N ILE A 264 12.72 15.38 15.91
CA ILE A 264 13.11 14.47 17.00
C ILE A 264 13.03 13.00 16.53
N TYR A 265 11.94 12.63 15.86
CA TYR A 265 11.78 11.30 15.25
C TYR A 265 12.88 11.02 14.23
N ASP A 266 13.21 12.01 13.40
CA ASP A 266 14.25 11.90 12.38
C ASP A 266 15.65 11.74 12.97
N LEU A 267 15.94 12.36 14.09
CA LEU A 267 17.20 12.15 14.81
C LEU A 267 17.32 10.67 15.24
N GLY A 268 16.28 10.11 15.86
CA GLY A 268 16.26 8.71 16.28
C GLY A 268 16.45 7.74 15.12
N THR A 269 15.71 7.94 14.01
CA THR A 269 15.85 7.09 12.81
C THR A 269 17.17 7.31 12.07
N SER A 270 17.82 8.49 12.21
CA SER A 270 19.17 8.73 11.69
C SER A 270 20.21 7.89 12.43
N ILE A 271 20.15 7.85 13.76
CA ILE A 271 21.01 7.00 14.59
C ILE A 271 20.86 5.54 14.18
N PHE A 272 19.63 5.08 13.98
CA PHE A 272 19.35 3.73 13.50
C PHE A 272 19.98 3.46 12.13
N LEU A 273 19.84 4.35 11.14
CA LEU A 273 20.42 4.15 9.80
C LEU A 273 21.94 4.17 9.82
N ILE A 274 22.55 5.02 10.64
CA ILE A 274 24.00 5.06 10.83
C ILE A 274 24.51 3.74 11.43
N SER A 275 23.84 3.22 12.46
CA SER A 275 24.21 1.93 13.09
C SER A 275 24.09 0.74 12.13
N ARG A 276 23.31 0.88 11.05
CA ARG A 276 23.13 -0.11 9.98
C ARG A 276 24.07 0.09 8.78
N GLY A 277 25.00 1.05 8.84
CA GLY A 277 25.95 1.35 7.78
C GLY A 277 25.39 2.21 6.63
N PHE A 278 24.31 2.97 6.89
CA PHE A 278 23.69 3.85 5.88
C PHE A 278 23.70 5.34 6.25
N PRO A 279 24.85 5.94 6.65
CA PRO A 279 24.92 7.30 7.19
C PRO A 279 24.44 8.39 6.23
N GLY A 280 24.65 8.23 4.92
CA GLY A 280 24.34 9.26 3.92
C GLY A 280 22.93 9.23 3.36
N VAL A 281 22.08 8.27 3.76
CA VAL A 281 20.75 8.06 3.14
C VAL A 281 19.83 9.26 3.36
N LYS A 282 19.69 9.74 4.58
CA LYS A 282 18.81 10.88 4.88
C LYS A 282 19.27 12.17 4.24
N ILE A 283 20.57 12.42 4.22
CA ILE A 283 21.15 13.61 3.58
C ILE A 283 20.82 13.60 2.09
N ARG A 284 21.04 12.48 1.40
CA ARG A 284 20.70 12.34 -0.02
C ARG A 284 19.20 12.46 -0.27
N ALA A 285 18.36 11.87 0.58
CA ALA A 285 16.92 11.99 0.52
C ALA A 285 16.47 13.45 0.64
N PHE A 286 17.00 14.18 1.63
CA PHE A 286 16.69 15.58 1.85
C PHE A 286 17.10 16.47 0.65
N PHE A 287 18.33 16.34 0.15
CA PHE A 287 18.75 17.11 -1.03
C PHE A 287 17.93 16.79 -2.28
N SER A 288 17.42 15.57 -2.43
CA SER A 288 16.55 15.23 -3.56
C SER A 288 15.21 15.97 -3.53
N LEU A 289 14.70 16.34 -2.35
CA LEU A 289 13.44 17.09 -2.22
C LEU A 289 13.54 18.50 -2.82
N PHE A 290 14.70 19.14 -2.74
CA PHE A 290 14.89 20.46 -3.37
C PHE A 290 14.69 20.41 -4.88
N ARG A 291 15.18 19.34 -5.54
CA ARG A 291 14.97 19.15 -6.99
C ARG A 291 13.50 18.91 -7.35
N MET A 292 12.71 18.46 -6.40
CA MET A 292 11.29 18.14 -6.57
C MET A 292 10.36 19.20 -5.98
N TYR A 293 10.91 20.30 -5.45
CA TYR A 293 10.17 21.31 -4.70
C TYR A 293 8.93 21.85 -5.44
N SER A 294 9.06 22.21 -6.71
CA SER A 294 7.95 22.72 -7.52
C SER A 294 6.81 21.70 -7.62
N LYS A 295 7.14 20.43 -7.93
CA LYS A 295 6.15 19.33 -8.00
C LYS A 295 5.48 19.10 -6.65
N ILE A 296 6.25 19.07 -5.55
CA ILE A 296 5.73 18.90 -4.20
C ILE A 296 4.76 20.03 -3.83
N LYS A 297 5.12 21.28 -4.13
CA LYS A 297 4.27 22.46 -3.87
C LYS A 297 2.97 22.41 -4.67
N THR A 298 3.03 22.10 -5.95
CA THR A 298 1.84 21.95 -6.82
C THR A 298 0.93 20.84 -6.30
N ARG A 299 1.51 19.67 -6.00
CA ARG A 299 0.76 18.53 -5.46
C ARG A 299 0.08 18.86 -4.14
N GLN A 300 0.80 19.50 -3.20
CA GLN A 300 0.22 19.92 -1.92
C GLN A 300 -0.98 20.85 -2.11
N LYS A 301 -0.89 21.82 -3.05
CA LYS A 301 -2.00 22.74 -3.39
C LYS A 301 -3.21 21.96 -3.90
N ASN A 302 -3.00 21.05 -4.87
CA ASN A 302 -4.07 20.25 -5.46
C ASN A 302 -4.76 19.35 -4.42
N LEU A 303 -3.99 18.63 -3.59
CA LEU A 303 -4.55 17.76 -2.56
C LEU A 303 -5.28 18.55 -1.46
N SER A 304 -4.80 19.75 -1.12
CA SER A 304 -5.48 20.61 -0.14
C SER A 304 -6.84 21.10 -0.61
N SER A 305 -7.04 21.32 -1.92
CA SER A 305 -8.31 21.79 -2.48
C SER A 305 -9.40 20.73 -2.52
N THR A 306 -9.04 19.46 -2.52
CA THR A 306 -9.98 18.31 -2.57
C THR A 306 -10.24 17.67 -1.22
N ARG A 307 -9.49 18.05 -0.18
CA ARG A 307 -9.56 17.49 1.15
C ARG A 307 -10.95 17.66 1.78
N LYS A 308 -11.50 16.58 2.33
CA LYS A 308 -12.76 16.56 3.09
C LYS A 308 -12.54 16.39 4.60
N LEU A 309 -11.63 15.51 5.01
CA LEU A 309 -11.34 15.24 6.40
C LEU A 309 -10.15 16.08 6.91
N SER A 310 -10.25 16.56 8.13
CA SER A 310 -9.16 17.25 8.83
C SER A 310 -8.03 16.29 9.20
N ASP A 311 -6.84 16.83 9.50
CA ASP A 311 -5.73 16.02 9.98
C ASP A 311 -6.07 15.31 11.32
N LYS A 312 -6.92 15.92 12.17
CA LYS A 312 -7.40 15.31 13.43
C LYS A 312 -8.14 14.00 13.17
N GLU A 313 -9.08 14.01 12.22
CA GLU A 313 -9.89 12.83 11.89
C GLU A 313 -9.06 11.73 11.22
N ILE A 314 -8.08 12.11 10.41
CA ILE A 314 -7.24 11.15 9.70
C ILE A 314 -6.29 10.42 10.66
N ILE A 315 -5.63 11.14 11.57
CA ILE A 315 -4.63 10.56 12.50
C ILE A 315 -5.21 9.60 13.53
N GLU A 316 -6.53 9.58 13.73
CA GLU A 316 -7.20 8.57 14.57
C GLU A 316 -6.94 7.14 14.05
N ASN A 317 -6.71 6.99 12.77
CA ASN A 317 -6.43 5.72 12.12
C ASN A 317 -4.92 5.41 12.02
N PHE A 318 -4.06 6.23 12.65
CA PHE A 318 -2.62 6.04 12.66
C PHE A 318 -2.17 5.34 13.93
N ALA A 319 -1.20 4.43 13.78
CA ALA A 319 -0.60 3.73 14.90
C ALA A 319 0.32 4.64 15.73
N ASP A 320 0.50 4.31 17.00
CA ASP A 320 1.46 5.01 17.87
C ASP A 320 2.85 4.33 17.89
N ILE A 321 2.95 3.14 17.32
CA ILE A 321 4.17 2.31 17.26
C ILE A 321 4.50 1.98 15.81
N VAL A 322 5.59 1.26 15.61
CA VAL A 322 5.99 0.66 14.30
C VAL A 322 6.34 -0.81 14.53
N ASP A 323 5.73 -1.71 13.76
CA ASP A 323 6.19 -3.10 13.73
C ASP A 323 7.49 -3.19 12.93
N ILE A 324 8.58 -3.45 13.64
CA ILE A 324 9.90 -3.55 13.05
C ILE A 324 10.24 -5.04 12.93
N PRO A 325 10.43 -5.54 11.69
CA PRO A 325 10.78 -6.94 11.49
C PRO A 325 12.03 -7.33 12.30
N PRO A 326 12.05 -8.53 12.91
CA PRO A 326 13.21 -9.01 13.68
C PRO A 326 14.52 -9.05 12.88
N THR A 327 14.41 -9.15 11.55
CA THR A 327 15.55 -9.06 10.61
C THR A 327 16.19 -7.68 10.56
N LEU A 328 15.47 -6.64 10.96
CA LEU A 328 15.96 -5.26 10.99
C LEU A 328 16.39 -4.81 12.37
N MET A 329 15.75 -5.27 13.43
CA MET A 329 16.03 -4.83 14.79
C MET A 329 15.71 -5.95 15.79
N SER A 330 16.56 -6.14 16.80
CA SER A 330 16.26 -7.12 17.85
C SER A 330 14.97 -6.75 18.60
N THR A 331 14.25 -7.75 19.06
CA THR A 331 12.97 -7.56 19.76
C THR A 331 13.09 -6.64 20.99
N SER A 332 14.17 -6.77 21.75
CA SER A 332 14.42 -5.92 22.93
C SER A 332 14.60 -4.46 22.56
N PHE A 333 15.40 -4.17 21.53
CA PHE A 333 15.62 -2.81 21.06
C PHE A 333 14.37 -2.20 20.42
N SER A 334 13.61 -3.00 19.68
CA SER A 334 12.31 -2.60 19.12
C SER A 334 11.30 -2.20 20.21
N LYS A 335 11.26 -2.91 21.34
CA LYS A 335 10.41 -2.56 22.49
C LYS A 335 10.80 -1.19 23.10
N ILE A 336 12.09 -0.95 23.31
CA ILE A 336 12.58 0.35 23.83
C ILE A 336 12.24 1.47 22.85
N PHE A 337 12.56 1.27 21.57
CA PHE A 337 12.23 2.25 20.52
C PHE A 337 10.76 2.57 20.48
N ASN A 338 9.90 1.55 20.48
CA ASN A 338 8.45 1.73 20.44
C ASN A 338 7.88 2.38 21.71
N SER A 339 8.48 2.18 22.90
CA SER A 339 8.07 2.90 24.11
C SER A 339 8.32 4.41 23.99
N ILE A 340 9.49 4.80 23.46
CA ILE A 340 9.80 6.21 23.19
C ILE A 340 8.89 6.77 22.10
N LEU A 341 8.72 6.03 21.02
CA LEU A 341 7.91 6.42 19.87
C LEU A 341 6.43 6.63 20.27
N GLN A 342 5.87 5.75 21.09
CA GLN A 342 4.49 5.85 21.56
C GLN A 342 4.25 7.15 22.33
N ASN A 343 5.18 7.53 23.22
CA ASN A 343 5.07 8.78 23.97
C ASN A 343 5.18 10.00 23.04
N LEU A 344 6.11 9.96 22.07
CA LEU A 344 6.27 11.02 21.09
C LEU A 344 5.02 11.14 20.19
N SER A 345 4.48 10.01 19.73
CA SER A 345 3.26 9.95 18.91
C SER A 345 2.05 10.53 19.66
N LYS A 346 1.80 10.09 20.89
CA LYS A 346 0.70 10.61 21.72
C LYS A 346 0.79 12.11 21.93
N LYS A 347 1.99 12.65 22.22
CA LYS A 347 2.21 14.10 22.32
C LYS A 347 1.88 14.79 21.00
N THR A 348 2.35 14.25 19.89
CA THR A 348 2.12 14.82 18.56
C THR A 348 0.64 14.80 18.19
N LYS A 349 -0.07 13.69 18.42
CA LYS A 349 -1.53 13.63 18.23
C LYS A 349 -2.26 14.68 19.08
N LYS A 350 -1.90 14.83 20.36
CA LYS A 350 -2.47 15.87 21.21
C LYS A 350 -2.22 17.29 20.67
N MET A 351 -1.03 17.54 20.12
CA MET A 351 -0.76 18.82 19.44
C MET A 351 -1.68 19.03 18.23
N ILE A 352 -1.94 18.00 17.42
CA ILE A 352 -2.83 18.09 16.26
C ILE A 352 -4.28 18.31 16.71
N HIS A 353 -4.75 17.63 17.76
CA HIS A 353 -6.12 17.82 18.27
C HIS A 353 -6.38 19.24 18.81
N ASN A 354 -5.38 19.88 19.36
CA ASN A 354 -5.46 21.25 19.89
C ASN A 354 -5.22 22.33 18.80
N SER A 355 -5.33 21.98 17.52
CA SER A 355 -5.23 22.90 16.37
C SER A 355 -6.59 23.12 15.70
#